data_6caae96912a7b5277e7b33c5f9d0a06f
#
_entry.id   6caae96912a7b5277e7b33c5f9d0a06f
#
_cell.length_a   1.000
_cell.length_b   1.000
_cell.length_c   1.000
_cell.angle_alpha   90.00
_cell.angle_beta   90.00
_cell.angle_gamma   90.00
#
_symmetry.space_group_name_H-M   'P 1'
#
loop_
_entity.id
_entity.type
_entity.pdbx_description
1 polymer ?
#
loop_
_entity_poly.entity_id
_entity_poly.type
_entity_poly.pdbx_seq_one_letter_code
_entity_poly.pdbx_strand_id
1 'polypeptide(L)'
;MQFESLNENYIRTYDDIITKDLCDELISEFERNESQFDKQVLKDHRSFTQIALQQHSNWKPYADELQGVFNKCVWRYMQDCQVTDKMFPPQYAYEMYRMKRYEPNGVDEFHDHVDVGNHESAKRFLVFFLYLNEPQGGETDFPQRGISVIPKAGRLLMFPPMWTHLHAGRKVTGDTSKYIVGSYLHYI
;
A
#
# COMPACT_ATOMS: atom_id res chain seq x y z
N MET A 1 35.01 -6.89 -13.25
CA MET A 1 34.04 -5.83 -13.55
C MET A 1 33.38 -5.46 -12.23
N GLN A 2 33.78 -4.32 -11.64
CA GLN A 2 33.12 -3.83 -10.44
C GLN A 2 31.83 -3.12 -10.88
N PHE A 3 30.66 -3.63 -10.46
CA PHE A 3 29.40 -2.92 -10.58
C PHE A 3 29.28 -1.99 -9.37
N GLU A 4 29.37 -0.68 -9.56
CA GLU A 4 28.83 0.24 -8.59
C GLU A 4 27.31 0.04 -8.55
N SER A 5 26.81 -0.43 -7.44
CA SER A 5 25.38 -0.48 -7.17
C SER A 5 24.90 0.97 -7.04
N LEU A 6 24.34 1.50 -8.10
CA LEU A 6 23.52 2.71 -8.03
C LEU A 6 22.29 2.36 -7.18
N ASN A 7 22.27 2.85 -5.96
CA ASN A 7 21.31 2.47 -4.93
C ASN A 7 19.93 3.15 -5.12
N GLU A 8 19.46 3.28 -6.36
CA GLU A 8 18.14 3.82 -6.69
C GLU A 8 17.12 2.68 -6.72
N ASN A 9 16.61 2.35 -5.53
CA ASN A 9 15.63 1.28 -5.42
C ASN A 9 14.18 1.74 -5.63
N TYR A 10 13.91 3.04 -5.78
CA TYR A 10 12.58 3.64 -5.92
C TYR A 10 11.58 3.26 -4.80
N ILE A 11 12.05 2.72 -3.69
CA ILE A 11 11.24 2.44 -2.50
C ILE A 11 11.40 3.62 -1.57
N ARG A 12 10.29 4.29 -1.23
CA ARG A 12 10.28 5.45 -0.33
C ARG A 12 9.23 5.28 0.75
N THR A 13 9.58 5.73 1.94
CA THR A 13 8.65 5.83 3.06
C THR A 13 8.56 7.28 3.52
N TYR A 14 7.35 7.71 3.86
CA TYR A 14 7.07 9.04 4.38
C TYR A 14 6.25 8.89 5.66
N ASP A 15 6.77 9.41 6.77
CA ASP A 15 6.09 9.36 8.05
C ASP A 15 5.16 10.57 8.23
N ASP A 16 4.19 10.41 9.12
CA ASP A 16 3.26 11.47 9.55
C ASP A 16 2.48 12.11 8.39
N ILE A 17 2.10 11.29 7.39
CA ILE A 17 1.36 11.74 6.20
C ILE A 17 -0.08 12.09 6.53
N ILE A 18 -0.67 11.37 7.49
CA ILE A 18 -1.94 11.68 8.14
C ILE A 18 -1.76 11.61 9.65
N THR A 19 -2.65 12.25 10.39
CA THR A 19 -2.62 12.24 11.85
C THR A 19 -2.98 10.86 12.41
N LYS A 20 -2.54 10.59 13.63
CA LYS A 20 -2.94 9.37 14.34
C LYS A 20 -4.46 9.31 14.56
N ASP A 21 -5.09 10.44 14.85
CA ASP A 21 -6.54 10.52 15.05
C ASP A 21 -7.31 10.09 13.80
N LEU A 22 -6.87 10.52 12.61
CA LEU A 22 -7.47 10.08 11.34
C LEU A 22 -7.21 8.58 11.08
N CYS A 23 -6.04 8.07 11.46
CA CYS A 23 -5.78 6.62 11.39
C CYS A 23 -6.76 5.83 12.26
N ASP A 24 -6.95 6.25 13.51
CA ASP A 24 -7.85 5.60 14.48
C ASP A 24 -9.32 5.70 14.03
N GLU A 25 -9.71 6.83 13.43
CA GLU A 25 -11.04 7.04 12.87
C GLU A 25 -11.30 6.08 11.68
N LEU A 26 -10.36 5.97 10.75
CA LEU A 26 -10.45 5.03 9.62
C LEU A 26 -10.60 3.58 10.10
N ILE A 27 -9.79 3.16 11.07
CA ILE A 27 -9.88 1.82 11.67
C ILE A 27 -11.25 1.61 12.31
N SER A 28 -11.74 2.57 13.11
CA SER A 28 -13.02 2.50 13.76
C SER A 28 -14.18 2.42 12.76
N GLU A 29 -14.09 3.18 11.66
CA GLU A 29 -15.07 3.11 10.57
C GLU A 29 -15.04 1.75 9.87
N PHE A 30 -13.86 1.17 9.63
CA PHE A 30 -13.73 -0.16 9.04
C PHE A 30 -14.44 -1.22 9.90
N GLU A 31 -14.16 -1.25 11.20
CA GLU A 31 -14.73 -2.24 12.11
C GLU A 31 -16.25 -2.09 12.30
N ARG A 32 -16.79 -0.88 12.17
CA ARG A 32 -18.26 -0.65 12.24
C ARG A 32 -19.01 -1.15 10.99
N ASN A 33 -18.32 -1.40 9.88
CA ASN A 33 -18.93 -1.72 8.58
C ASN A 33 -18.66 -3.17 8.14
N GLU A 34 -18.81 -4.13 9.03
CA GLU A 34 -18.58 -5.57 8.74
C GLU A 34 -19.37 -6.08 7.53
N SER A 35 -20.56 -5.53 7.30
CA SER A 35 -21.41 -5.89 6.15
C SER A 35 -20.78 -5.54 4.78
N GLN A 36 -19.74 -4.70 4.77
CA GLN A 36 -19.00 -4.28 3.58
C GLN A 36 -17.72 -5.10 3.37
N PHE A 37 -17.41 -6.01 4.27
CA PHE A 37 -16.19 -6.82 4.19
C PHE A 37 -16.19 -7.74 2.97
N ASP A 38 -15.09 -7.66 2.24
CA ASP A 38 -14.72 -8.58 1.17
C ASP A 38 -13.49 -9.39 1.63
N LYS A 39 -13.72 -10.68 1.92
CA LYS A 39 -12.68 -11.58 2.39
C LYS A 39 -11.90 -12.15 1.22
N GLN A 40 -10.64 -11.81 1.13
CA GLN A 40 -9.73 -12.25 0.10
C GLN A 40 -8.92 -13.45 0.60
N VAL A 41 -9.25 -14.64 0.11
CA VAL A 41 -8.51 -15.87 0.42
C VAL A 41 -8.14 -16.58 -0.87
N LEU A 42 -6.86 -16.65 -1.14
CA LEU A 42 -6.29 -17.48 -2.20
C LEU A 42 -5.18 -18.31 -1.60
N LYS A 43 -5.40 -19.63 -1.52
CA LYS A 43 -4.47 -20.56 -0.88
C LYS A 43 -3.04 -20.37 -1.39
N ASP A 44 -2.08 -20.39 -0.47
CA ASP A 44 -0.65 -20.24 -0.74
C ASP A 44 -0.27 -18.94 -1.45
N HIS A 45 -1.15 -17.93 -1.40
CA HIS A 45 -0.91 -16.63 -2.02
C HIS A 45 -1.29 -15.45 -1.13
N ARG A 46 -2.54 -15.37 -0.65
CA ARG A 46 -2.98 -14.26 0.20
C ARG A 46 -4.17 -14.62 1.08
N SER A 47 -4.22 -14.01 2.25
CA SER A 47 -5.42 -13.95 3.11
C SER A 47 -5.48 -12.59 3.81
N PHE A 48 -6.61 -11.92 3.72
CA PHE A 48 -6.95 -10.68 4.42
C PHE A 48 -8.42 -10.31 4.20
N THR A 49 -8.94 -9.38 4.99
CA THR A 49 -10.25 -8.75 4.79
C THR A 49 -10.08 -7.34 4.24
N GLN A 50 -10.91 -6.91 3.28
CA GLN A 50 -10.84 -5.57 2.71
C GLN A 50 -12.20 -4.90 2.54
N ILE A 51 -12.17 -3.57 2.39
CA ILE A 51 -13.28 -2.73 1.88
C ILE A 51 -12.74 -1.90 0.72
N ALA A 52 -13.46 -1.87 -0.41
CA ALA A 52 -13.19 -0.96 -1.52
C ALA A 52 -13.93 0.36 -1.27
N LEU A 53 -13.22 1.42 -0.86
CA LEU A 53 -13.81 2.62 -0.28
C LEU A 53 -14.81 3.30 -1.21
N GLN A 54 -14.48 3.46 -2.50
CA GLN A 54 -15.35 4.15 -3.45
C GLN A 54 -16.62 3.37 -3.83
N GLN A 55 -16.79 2.13 -3.38
CA GLN A 55 -18.01 1.35 -3.59
C GLN A 55 -19.13 1.70 -2.58
N HIS A 56 -18.79 2.44 -1.53
CA HIS A 56 -19.71 2.73 -0.42
C HIS A 56 -19.74 4.23 -0.11
N SER A 57 -20.91 4.81 -0.05
CA SER A 57 -21.10 6.26 0.10
C SER A 57 -20.57 6.83 1.42
N ASN A 58 -20.59 6.05 2.48
CA ASN A 58 -20.07 6.45 3.80
C ASN A 58 -18.53 6.66 3.79
N TRP A 59 -17.82 6.06 2.84
CA TRP A 59 -16.38 6.21 2.69
C TRP A 59 -15.96 7.37 1.80
N LYS A 60 -16.91 8.01 1.11
CA LYS A 60 -16.59 9.09 0.18
C LYS A 60 -15.80 10.25 0.82
N PRO A 61 -16.14 10.76 2.01
CA PRO A 61 -15.36 11.84 2.63
C PRO A 61 -13.90 11.44 2.87
N TYR A 62 -13.66 10.23 3.36
CA TYR A 62 -12.32 9.69 3.58
C TYR A 62 -11.54 9.49 2.28
N ALA A 63 -12.19 8.97 1.24
CA ALA A 63 -11.56 8.79 -0.06
C ALA A 63 -11.15 10.13 -0.68
N ASP A 64 -11.99 11.17 -0.58
CA ASP A 64 -11.71 12.51 -1.07
C ASP A 64 -10.54 13.17 -0.30
N GLU A 65 -10.50 13.01 1.03
CA GLU A 65 -9.40 13.51 1.88
C GLU A 65 -8.08 12.80 1.53
N LEU A 66 -8.09 11.46 1.47
CA LEU A 66 -6.92 10.66 1.11
C LEU A 66 -6.41 10.99 -0.29
N GLN A 67 -7.32 11.27 -1.25
CA GLN A 67 -6.93 11.70 -2.60
C GLN A 67 -6.08 12.98 -2.56
N GLY A 68 -6.46 13.97 -1.75
CA GLY A 68 -5.71 15.21 -1.57
C GLY A 68 -4.31 14.97 -0.96
N VAL A 69 -4.22 14.04 -0.02
CA VAL A 69 -2.96 13.62 0.61
C VAL A 69 -2.07 12.91 -0.40
N PHE A 70 -2.59 11.91 -1.10
CA PHE A 70 -1.81 11.11 -2.04
C PHE A 70 -1.28 11.93 -3.22
N ASN A 71 -2.04 12.91 -3.73
CA ASN A 71 -1.54 13.81 -4.78
C ASN A 71 -0.25 14.55 -4.35
N LYS A 72 -0.20 15.03 -3.10
CA LYS A 72 1.00 15.67 -2.55
C LYS A 72 2.16 14.69 -2.42
N CYS A 73 1.87 13.45 -2.01
CA CYS A 73 2.88 12.41 -1.85
C CYS A 73 3.46 11.94 -3.20
N VAL A 74 2.65 11.85 -4.26
CA VAL A 74 3.13 11.55 -5.62
C VAL A 74 4.13 12.60 -6.08
N TRP A 75 3.80 13.88 -5.91
CA TRP A 75 4.71 14.96 -6.26
C TRP A 75 6.04 14.86 -5.48
N ARG A 76 5.98 14.63 -4.17
CA ARG A 76 7.16 14.46 -3.33
C ARG A 76 8.00 13.24 -3.76
N TYR A 77 7.34 12.11 -4.05
CA TYR A 77 7.99 10.90 -4.55
C TYR A 77 8.78 11.16 -5.83
N MET A 78 8.18 11.91 -6.79
CA MET A 78 8.86 12.28 -8.02
C MET A 78 10.15 13.09 -7.74
N GLN A 79 10.10 14.04 -6.81
CA GLN A 79 11.28 14.83 -6.42
C GLN A 79 12.34 13.96 -5.77
N ASP A 80 11.97 13.14 -4.79
CA ASP A 80 12.91 12.31 -4.03
C ASP A 80 13.54 11.17 -4.85
N CYS A 81 12.84 10.73 -5.91
CA CYS A 81 13.32 9.72 -6.86
C CYS A 81 13.91 10.33 -8.14
N GLN A 82 14.00 11.66 -8.23
CA GLN A 82 14.47 12.40 -9.41
C GLN A 82 13.72 12.03 -10.71
N VAL A 83 12.43 11.67 -10.55
CA VAL A 83 11.55 11.36 -11.68
C VAL A 83 11.06 12.68 -12.28
N THR A 84 11.43 12.91 -13.52
CA THR A 84 11.08 14.15 -14.25
C THR A 84 9.74 13.99 -14.99
N ASP A 85 9.18 15.10 -15.47
CA ASP A 85 7.98 15.12 -16.32
C ASP A 85 8.14 14.31 -17.62
N LYS A 86 9.38 14.03 -18.04
CA LYS A 86 9.66 13.15 -19.19
C LYS A 86 9.57 11.67 -18.87
N MET A 87 9.62 11.32 -17.60
CA MET A 87 9.62 9.93 -17.10
C MET A 87 8.26 9.54 -16.53
N PHE A 88 7.49 10.53 -16.04
CA PHE A 88 6.19 10.32 -15.43
C PHE A 88 5.07 10.56 -16.45
N PRO A 89 4.01 9.75 -16.47
CA PRO A 89 2.93 9.96 -17.44
C PRO A 89 2.23 11.31 -17.20
N PRO A 90 1.92 12.08 -18.28
CA PRO A 90 1.26 13.38 -18.15
C PRO A 90 -0.18 13.25 -17.64
N GLN A 91 -0.79 12.08 -17.81
CA GLN A 91 -2.13 11.75 -17.32
C GLN A 91 -2.11 10.36 -16.68
N TYR A 92 -2.74 10.25 -15.53
CA TYR A 92 -2.89 9.00 -14.80
C TYR A 92 -4.17 9.03 -13.96
N ALA A 93 -4.60 7.86 -13.54
CA ALA A 93 -5.71 7.72 -12.62
C ALA A 93 -5.30 6.83 -11.42
N TYR A 94 -6.06 6.97 -10.34
CA TYR A 94 -5.96 6.07 -9.20
C TYR A 94 -6.92 4.90 -9.38
N GLU A 95 -6.49 3.71 -9.00
CA GLU A 95 -7.43 2.62 -8.77
C GLU A 95 -8.23 2.88 -7.48
N MET A 96 -9.29 2.10 -7.25
CA MET A 96 -10.05 2.18 -6.00
C MET A 96 -9.14 1.99 -4.80
N TYR A 97 -9.32 2.82 -3.78
CA TYR A 97 -8.65 2.65 -2.50
C TYR A 97 -9.23 1.42 -1.80
N ARG A 98 -8.35 0.53 -1.39
CA ARG A 98 -8.72 -0.67 -0.62
C ARG A 98 -8.13 -0.56 0.77
N MET A 99 -9.00 -0.46 1.76
CA MET A 99 -8.60 -0.63 3.14
C MET A 99 -8.57 -2.12 3.45
N LYS A 100 -7.46 -2.58 4.02
CA LYS A 100 -7.22 -4.00 4.30
C LYS A 100 -6.90 -4.21 5.77
N ARG A 101 -7.44 -5.29 6.34
CA ARG A 101 -7.11 -5.79 7.66
C ARG A 101 -6.44 -7.16 7.54
N TYR A 102 -5.31 -7.32 8.22
CA TYR A 102 -4.62 -8.59 8.42
C TYR A 102 -4.71 -8.95 9.90
N GLU A 103 -5.39 -10.03 10.22
CA GLU A 103 -5.58 -10.49 11.60
C GLU A 103 -4.35 -11.27 12.11
N PRO A 104 -4.08 -11.26 13.43
CA PRO A 104 -3.03 -12.07 14.05
C PRO A 104 -3.45 -13.52 14.21
N ASN A 105 -4.00 -14.12 13.16
CA ASN A 105 -4.58 -15.48 13.15
C ASN A 105 -3.61 -16.55 12.62
N GLY A 106 -2.34 -16.17 12.33
CA GLY A 106 -1.33 -17.06 11.77
C GLY A 106 -1.54 -17.41 10.29
N VAL A 107 -2.59 -16.89 9.65
CA VAL A 107 -2.96 -17.17 8.25
C VAL A 107 -2.89 -15.93 7.39
N ASP A 108 -3.31 -14.77 7.92
CA ASP A 108 -3.40 -13.55 7.15
C ASP A 108 -2.02 -13.00 6.80
N GLU A 109 -1.74 -13.01 5.51
CA GLU A 109 -0.52 -12.50 4.88
C GLU A 109 -0.73 -12.30 3.38
N PHE A 110 0.26 -11.72 2.73
CA PHE A 110 0.37 -11.72 1.27
C PHE A 110 1.77 -12.21 0.92
N HIS A 111 1.86 -13.43 0.37
CA HIS A 111 3.12 -14.05 0.01
C HIS A 111 3.92 -13.23 -1.01
N ASP A 112 5.15 -13.62 -1.26
CA ASP A 112 6.04 -12.98 -2.23
C ASP A 112 5.36 -12.89 -3.60
N HIS A 113 5.17 -11.67 -4.10
CA HIS A 113 4.48 -11.39 -5.36
C HIS A 113 4.95 -10.09 -5.99
N VAL A 114 4.51 -9.87 -7.22
CA VAL A 114 4.49 -8.57 -7.90
C VAL A 114 3.06 -8.20 -8.24
N ASP A 115 2.72 -6.92 -8.21
CA ASP A 115 1.34 -6.47 -8.48
C ASP A 115 1.03 -6.39 -9.98
N VAL A 116 2.08 -6.40 -10.83
CA VAL A 116 1.98 -6.39 -12.28
C VAL A 116 2.41 -7.75 -12.79
N GLY A 117 1.44 -8.67 -12.96
CA GLY A 117 1.68 -10.04 -13.39
C GLY A 117 0.96 -10.46 -14.69
N ASN A 118 0.12 -9.58 -15.25
CA ASN A 118 -0.66 -9.87 -16.46
C ASN A 118 -1.01 -8.60 -17.23
N HIS A 119 -1.66 -8.74 -18.37
CA HIS A 119 -2.04 -7.63 -19.25
C HIS A 119 -2.93 -6.59 -18.56
N GLU A 120 -3.90 -7.00 -17.75
CA GLU A 120 -4.81 -6.08 -17.06
C GLU A 120 -4.08 -5.20 -16.03
N SER A 121 -3.13 -5.78 -15.29
CA SER A 121 -2.33 -5.07 -14.30
C SER A 121 -1.15 -4.31 -14.91
N ALA A 122 -0.80 -4.56 -16.19
CA ALA A 122 0.35 -3.94 -16.87
C ALA A 122 0.29 -2.41 -16.94
N LYS A 123 -0.89 -1.82 -16.83
CA LYS A 123 -1.08 -0.36 -16.78
C LYS A 123 -0.62 0.29 -15.46
N ARG A 124 -0.40 -0.47 -14.38
CA ARG A 124 0.05 0.03 -13.08
C ARG A 124 1.51 0.41 -13.14
N PHE A 125 1.88 1.58 -12.64
CA PHE A 125 3.28 2.01 -12.62
C PHE A 125 3.78 2.46 -11.24
N LEU A 126 2.89 2.79 -10.30
CA LEU A 126 3.23 3.14 -8.93
C LEU A 126 2.19 2.57 -7.97
N VAL A 127 2.65 1.95 -6.89
CA VAL A 127 1.80 1.48 -5.79
C VAL A 127 2.11 2.27 -4.54
N PHE A 128 1.12 2.39 -3.66
CA PHE A 128 1.31 2.94 -2.34
C PHE A 128 0.47 2.22 -1.28
N PHE A 129 1.03 2.13 -0.08
CA PHE A 129 0.38 1.61 1.12
C PHE A 129 0.54 2.60 2.26
N LEU A 130 -0.58 3.09 2.78
CA LEU A 130 -0.65 3.91 3.99
C LEU A 130 -0.96 2.99 5.17
N TYR A 131 -0.01 2.86 6.10
CA TYR A 131 -0.21 2.11 7.34
C TYR A 131 -0.99 2.96 8.33
N LEU A 132 -1.99 2.35 8.98
CA LEU A 132 -2.86 3.05 9.92
C LEU A 132 -2.52 2.77 11.39
N ASN A 133 -1.70 1.74 11.65
CA ASN A 133 -1.29 1.38 13.00
C ASN A 133 0.09 0.71 13.02
N GLU A 134 0.55 0.31 14.21
CA GLU A 134 1.87 -0.24 14.51
C GLU A 134 1.75 -1.62 15.17
N PRO A 135 1.28 -2.66 14.45
CA PRO A 135 1.25 -4.02 15.00
C PRO A 135 2.67 -4.57 15.16
N GLN A 136 2.81 -5.59 16.00
CA GLN A 136 4.03 -6.39 16.01
C GLN A 136 4.04 -7.33 14.79
N GLY A 137 5.10 -7.29 13.99
CA GLY A 137 5.16 -7.98 12.70
C GLY A 137 4.39 -7.23 11.61
N GLY A 138 3.97 -7.92 10.56
CA GLY A 138 3.19 -7.35 9.47
C GLY A 138 3.99 -6.45 8.54
N GLU A 139 5.31 -6.56 8.50
CA GLU A 139 6.19 -5.78 7.63
C GLU A 139 5.83 -5.96 6.15
N THR A 140 6.16 -4.95 5.34
CA THR A 140 6.25 -5.13 3.89
C THR A 140 7.70 -5.37 3.53
N ASP A 141 8.01 -6.61 3.11
CA ASP A 141 9.34 -7.05 2.77
C ASP A 141 9.60 -6.97 1.27
N PHE A 142 10.85 -6.63 0.92
CA PHE A 142 11.41 -6.71 -0.41
C PHE A 142 12.62 -7.68 -0.35
N PRO A 143 12.38 -9.02 -0.42
CA PRO A 143 13.40 -10.01 -0.08
C PRO A 143 14.63 -9.94 -0.98
N GLN A 144 14.48 -9.63 -2.26
CA GLN A 144 15.60 -9.50 -3.20
C GLN A 144 16.46 -8.25 -2.96
N ARG A 145 16.00 -7.32 -2.12
CA ARG A 145 16.66 -6.05 -1.82
C ARG A 145 17.15 -5.94 -0.38
N GLY A 146 16.78 -6.92 0.47
CA GLY A 146 17.07 -6.89 1.90
C GLY A 146 16.43 -5.70 2.63
N ILE A 147 15.28 -5.24 2.14
CA ILE A 147 14.54 -4.11 2.73
C ILE A 147 13.27 -4.66 3.39
N SER A 148 13.03 -4.24 4.63
CA SER A 148 11.82 -4.53 5.39
C SER A 148 11.23 -3.24 5.92
N VAL A 149 9.99 -2.94 5.56
CA VAL A 149 9.28 -1.73 5.98
C VAL A 149 8.33 -2.05 7.11
N ILE A 150 8.66 -1.58 8.31
CA ILE A 150 7.86 -1.77 9.52
C ILE A 150 6.62 -0.85 9.45
N PRO A 151 5.40 -1.39 9.71
CA PRO A 151 4.20 -0.59 9.83
C PRO A 151 4.34 0.49 10.93
N LYS A 152 3.91 1.71 10.61
CA LYS A 152 3.82 2.83 11.55
C LYS A 152 2.59 3.67 11.21
N ALA A 153 1.83 4.07 12.21
CA ALA A 153 0.65 4.91 11.99
C ALA A 153 1.02 6.19 11.22
N GLY A 154 0.28 6.46 10.12
CA GLY A 154 0.56 7.60 9.25
C GLY A 154 1.75 7.44 8.31
N ARG A 155 2.43 6.28 8.27
CA ARG A 155 3.49 6.00 7.30
C ARG A 155 2.93 5.60 5.95
N LEU A 156 3.40 6.26 4.89
CA LEU A 156 3.13 5.90 3.50
C LEU A 156 4.37 5.22 2.90
N LEU A 157 4.20 4.05 2.31
CA LEU A 157 5.18 3.36 1.48
C LEU A 157 4.80 3.51 0.01
N MET A 158 5.76 3.88 -0.84
CA MET A 158 5.59 4.01 -2.29
C MET A 158 6.71 3.31 -3.06
N PHE A 159 6.37 2.58 -4.14
CA PHE A 159 7.34 1.88 -5.00
C PHE A 159 6.72 1.46 -6.34
N PRO A 160 7.53 1.14 -7.38
CA PRO A 160 7.03 0.56 -8.62
C PRO A 160 6.50 -0.87 -8.41
N PRO A 161 5.31 -1.23 -8.92
CA PRO A 161 4.64 -2.51 -8.59
C PRO A 161 5.06 -3.70 -9.48
N MET A 162 6.08 -3.53 -10.31
CA MET A 162 6.45 -4.50 -11.36
C MET A 162 7.51 -5.51 -10.90
N TRP A 163 7.91 -6.40 -11.78
CA TRP A 163 8.86 -7.51 -11.54
C TRP A 163 10.18 -7.12 -10.88
N THR A 164 10.57 -5.87 -10.94
CA THR A 164 11.74 -5.33 -10.25
C THR A 164 11.56 -5.17 -8.73
N HIS A 165 10.34 -5.27 -8.22
CA HIS A 165 9.99 -5.04 -6.83
C HIS A 165 9.14 -6.19 -6.28
N LEU A 166 9.71 -7.42 -6.30
CA LEU A 166 9.12 -8.54 -5.57
C LEU A 166 8.97 -8.16 -4.09
N HIS A 167 7.76 -8.31 -3.56
CA HIS A 167 7.46 -7.91 -2.18
C HIS A 167 6.43 -8.84 -1.53
N ALA A 168 6.31 -8.76 -0.21
CA ALA A 168 5.36 -9.51 0.58
C ALA A 168 4.81 -8.68 1.74
N GLY A 169 3.57 -8.94 2.11
CA GLY A 169 2.99 -8.48 3.38
C GLY A 169 3.08 -9.61 4.41
N ARG A 170 4.00 -9.51 5.36
CA ARG A 170 4.26 -10.56 6.35
C ARG A 170 3.14 -10.66 7.38
N LYS A 171 3.09 -11.80 8.07
CA LYS A 171 2.12 -12.06 9.14
C LYS A 171 2.30 -11.10 10.30
N VAL A 172 1.19 -10.76 10.91
CA VAL A 172 1.18 -10.13 12.23
C VAL A 172 1.55 -11.18 13.27
N THR A 173 2.45 -10.84 14.18
CA THR A 173 2.96 -11.76 15.24
C THR A 173 2.48 -11.39 16.63
N GLY A 174 1.94 -10.16 16.81
CA GLY A 174 1.33 -9.71 18.07
C GLY A 174 -0.18 -9.96 18.11
N ASP A 175 -0.86 -9.26 18.99
CA ASP A 175 -2.31 -9.43 19.26
C ASP A 175 -3.18 -8.40 18.53
N THR A 176 -2.57 -7.43 17.84
CA THR A 176 -3.27 -6.33 17.17
C THR A 176 -3.23 -6.50 15.66
N SER A 177 -4.38 -6.50 15.00
CA SER A 177 -4.48 -6.55 13.52
C SER A 177 -3.72 -5.40 12.85
N LYS A 178 -3.17 -5.63 11.67
CA LYS A 178 -2.59 -4.60 10.80
C LYS A 178 -3.66 -4.01 9.90
N TYR A 179 -3.67 -2.68 9.78
CA TYR A 179 -4.55 -1.95 8.86
C TYR A 179 -3.74 -1.10 7.90
N ILE A 180 -4.08 -1.19 6.62
CA ILE A 180 -3.50 -0.35 5.57
C ILE A 180 -4.58 0.14 4.61
N VAL A 181 -4.35 1.31 4.00
CA VAL A 181 -5.06 1.74 2.79
C VAL A 181 -4.09 1.70 1.63
N GLY A 182 -4.43 0.99 0.57
CA GLY A 182 -3.58 0.86 -0.61
C GLY A 182 -4.31 1.14 -1.92
N SER A 183 -3.56 1.60 -2.91
CA SER A 183 -4.01 1.75 -4.28
C SER A 183 -2.81 1.83 -5.26
N TYR A 184 -3.15 1.97 -6.53
CA TYR A 184 -2.18 2.07 -7.63
C TYR A 184 -2.45 3.32 -8.46
N LEU A 185 -1.38 3.89 -9.01
CA LEU A 185 -1.48 4.77 -10.16
C LEU A 185 -1.35 3.94 -11.43
N HIS A 186 -2.19 4.24 -12.41
CA HIS A 186 -2.16 3.56 -13.70
C HIS A 186 -2.29 4.53 -14.87
N TYR A 187 -1.76 4.12 -16.01
CA TYR A 187 -1.94 4.83 -17.28
C TYR A 187 -3.40 4.85 -17.70
N ILE A 188 -3.85 5.94 -18.34
CA ILE A 188 -5.18 6.12 -18.94
C ILE A 188 -5.05 6.42 -20.42
#